data_43b668c6bc942ab2c780aa23920f26ce
#
_entry.id   43b668c6bc942ab2c780aa23920f26ce
#
_cell.length_a   1.000
_cell.length_b   1.000
_cell.length_c   1.000
_cell.angle_alpha   90.00
_cell.angle_beta   90.00
_cell.angle_gamma   90.00
#
_symmetry.space_group_name_H-M   'P 1'
#
loop_
_entity.id
_entity.type
_entity.pdbx_description
1 polymer ?
#
loop_
_entity_poly.entity_id
_entity_poly.type
_entity_poly.pdbx_seq_one_letter_code
_entity_poly.pdbx_strand_id
1 'polypeptide(L)'
;MINPRSAVNRKSEYLKTHVGKGASIGANATIVCGHDIGKFAFIGAGAVVTKHVPDYALMVGNPARRLGWMSEYGHRLTFNDNGEAVCIESGERYRLEGDKVVKFNH
;
A
#
# COMPACT_ATOMS: atom_id res chain seq x y z
N MET A 1 -9.36 -5.15 -14.04
CA MET A 1 -9.67 -4.68 -14.31
C MET A 1 -9.82 -4.28 -14.46
N ILE A 2 -9.99 -4.23 -13.87
CA ILE A 2 -10.41 -3.81 -14.03
C ILE A 2 -10.74 -3.77 -14.50
N ASN A 3 -11.24 -3.93 -14.17
CA ASN A 3 -11.87 -3.73 -14.76
C ASN A 3 -12.06 -3.47 -15.10
N PRO A 4 -12.25 -3.41 -14.89
CA PRO A 4 -12.69 -3.01 -15.36
C PRO A 4 -12.96 -2.82 -15.55
N ARG A 5 -13.39 -2.62 -15.16
CA ARG A 5 -13.84 -2.28 -15.34
C ARG A 5 -13.89 -1.89 -14.82
N SER A 6 -13.86 -1.94 -14.27
CA SER A 6 -13.91 -1.46 -13.93
C SER A 6 -13.69 -1.04 -13.33
N ALA A 7 -13.57 -0.89 -12.87
CA ALA A 7 -13.47 -0.30 -12.55
C ALA A 7 -13.22 0.26 -12.54
N VAL A 8 -13.35 0.63 -12.38
CA VAL A 8 -13.22 1.23 -12.59
C VAL A 8 -13.29 1.64 -13.10
N ASN A 9 -13.71 1.89 -13.04
CA ASN A 9 -13.83 2.45 -13.60
C ASN A 9 -13.94 3.03 -14.12
N ARG A 10 -14.13 3.50 -14.09
CA ARG A 10 -14.22 4.23 -14.69
C ARG A 10 -14.27 5.40 -14.73
N LYS A 11 -14.52 5.83 -14.28
CA LYS A 11 -14.65 7.08 -14.34
C LYS A 11 -13.67 7.82 -13.70
N SER A 12 -12.65 7.59 -13.67
CA SER A 12 -11.50 8.27 -13.26
C SER A 12 -11.33 9.56 -13.96
N GLU A 13 -12.09 9.80 -14.94
CA GLU A 13 -12.05 11.08 -15.55
C GLU A 13 -12.45 12.15 -14.60
N TYR A 14 -12.97 11.81 -13.46
CA TYR A 14 -13.32 12.78 -12.47
C TYR A 14 -12.12 13.18 -11.67
N LEU A 15 -11.63 12.30 -10.84
CA LEU A 15 -10.47 12.56 -10.01
C LEU A 15 -9.44 11.48 -10.26
N LYS A 16 -8.21 11.90 -10.46
CA LYS A 16 -7.15 10.93 -10.72
C LYS A 16 -6.75 10.23 -9.45
N THR A 17 -6.51 8.94 -9.56
CA THR A 17 -5.94 8.15 -8.51
C THR A 17 -4.49 7.86 -8.92
N HIS A 18 -3.56 8.27 -8.08
CA HIS A 18 -2.14 8.00 -8.31
C HIS A 18 -1.75 6.72 -7.61
N VAL A 19 -1.18 5.81 -8.34
CA VAL A 19 -0.70 4.54 -7.78
C VAL A 19 0.81 4.57 -7.83
N GLY A 20 1.43 4.51 -6.67
CA GLY A 20 2.87 4.61 -6.57
C GLY A 20 3.58 3.40 -7.16
N LYS A 21 4.87 3.59 -7.44
CA LYS A 21 5.71 2.55 -7.99
C LYS A 21 5.67 1.31 -7.12
N GLY A 22 5.52 0.15 -7.73
CA GLY A 22 5.60 -1.12 -7.02
C GLY A 22 4.41 -1.47 -6.16
N ALA A 23 3.35 -0.66 -6.16
CA ALA A 23 2.16 -0.97 -5.40
C ALA A 23 1.46 -2.20 -5.99
N SER A 24 0.88 -3.02 -5.11
CA SER A 24 0.12 -4.21 -5.50
C SER A 24 -1.32 -4.04 -5.08
N ILE A 25 -2.24 -4.32 -6.00
CA ILE A 25 -3.66 -4.17 -5.71
C ILE A 25 -4.33 -5.50 -5.97
N GLY A 26 -4.93 -6.06 -4.93
CA GLY A 26 -5.57 -7.36 -5.02
C GLY A 26 -6.85 -7.35 -5.82
N ALA A 27 -7.31 -8.55 -6.18
CA ALA A 27 -8.50 -8.72 -6.99
C ALA A 27 -9.72 -8.13 -6.26
N ASN A 28 -10.58 -7.48 -7.03
CA ASN A 28 -11.83 -6.91 -6.53
C ASN A 28 -11.64 -5.83 -5.47
N ALA A 29 -10.44 -5.29 -5.33
CA ALA A 29 -10.25 -4.13 -4.47
C ALA A 29 -10.88 -2.91 -5.14
N THR A 30 -11.42 -2.03 -4.31
CA THR A 30 -12.04 -0.78 -4.78
C THR A 30 -11.27 0.38 -4.18
N ILE A 31 -10.88 1.32 -5.02
CA ILE A 31 -10.20 2.52 -4.55
C ILE A 31 -11.06 3.71 -4.91
N VAL A 32 -11.52 4.39 -3.87
CA VAL A 32 -12.38 5.56 -4.07
C VAL A 32 -11.54 6.66 -4.73
N CYS A 33 -12.09 7.25 -5.78
CA CYS A 33 -11.39 8.24 -6.59
C CYS A 33 -10.83 9.38 -5.76
N GLY A 34 -9.69 9.90 -6.18
CA GLY A 34 -9.08 11.04 -5.52
C GLY A 34 -8.15 10.69 -4.38
N HIS A 35 -7.95 9.42 -4.10
CA HIS A 35 -7.03 8.99 -3.06
C HIS A 35 -5.82 8.33 -3.70
N ASP A 36 -4.66 8.60 -3.14
CA ASP A 36 -3.40 8.07 -3.67
C ASP A 36 -3.01 6.78 -2.97
N ILE A 37 -2.38 5.90 -3.72
CA ILE A 37 -1.81 4.67 -3.19
C ILE A 37 -0.30 4.86 -3.18
N GLY A 38 0.30 4.72 -2.02
CA GLY A 38 1.74 4.96 -1.87
C GLY A 38 2.60 3.90 -2.54
N LYS A 39 3.90 4.20 -2.62
CA LYS A 39 4.87 3.29 -3.24
C LYS A 39 4.95 2.00 -2.45
N PHE A 40 4.95 0.89 -3.16
CA PHE A 40 5.08 -0.45 -2.58
C PHE A 40 4.00 -0.79 -1.56
N ALA A 41 2.89 -0.06 -1.58
CA ALA A 41 1.74 -0.40 -0.77
C ALA A 41 1.11 -1.69 -1.28
N PHE A 42 0.46 -2.41 -0.39
CA PHE A 42 -0.20 -3.67 -0.73
C PHE A 42 -1.66 -3.54 -0.32
N ILE A 43 -2.55 -3.63 -1.31
CA ILE A 43 -3.99 -3.56 -1.06
C ILE A 43 -4.56 -4.97 -1.21
N GLY A 44 -5.11 -5.50 -0.13
CA GLY A 44 -5.62 -6.86 -0.13
C GLY A 44 -6.85 -7.02 -1.01
N ALA A 45 -7.11 -8.28 -1.41
CA ALA A 45 -8.26 -8.58 -2.25
C ALA A 45 -9.55 -8.15 -1.56
N GLY A 46 -10.44 -7.54 -2.32
CA GLY A 46 -11.73 -7.11 -1.81
C GLY A 46 -11.70 -5.90 -0.90
N ALA A 47 -10.54 -5.32 -0.65
CA ALA A 47 -10.45 -4.14 0.22
C ALA A 47 -11.10 -2.93 -0.44
N VAL A 48 -11.66 -2.05 0.37
CA VAL A 48 -12.28 -0.81 -0.10
C VAL A 48 -11.50 0.35 0.50
N VAL A 49 -10.69 1.00 -0.33
CA VAL A 49 -9.80 2.08 0.11
C VAL A 49 -10.54 3.40 0.03
N THR A 50 -10.68 4.05 1.18
CA THR A 50 -11.43 5.30 1.30
C THR A 50 -10.57 6.48 1.72
N LYS A 51 -9.25 6.27 1.86
CA LYS A 51 -8.31 7.30 2.28
C LYS A 51 -7.00 7.10 1.54
N HIS A 52 -6.13 8.10 1.57
CA HIS A 52 -4.79 7.94 1.02
C HIS A 52 -4.06 6.83 1.74
N VAL A 53 -3.27 6.07 0.99
CA VAL A 53 -2.52 4.93 1.54
C VAL A 53 -1.05 5.31 1.59
N PRO A 54 -0.42 5.23 2.77
CA PRO A 54 1.01 5.56 2.88
C PRO A 54 1.88 4.56 2.12
N ASP A 55 3.11 4.99 1.83
CA ASP A 55 4.09 4.08 1.24
C ASP A 55 4.28 2.86 2.13
N TYR A 56 4.43 1.70 1.51
CA TYR A 56 4.69 0.43 2.19
C TYR A 56 3.55 -0.08 3.08
N ALA A 57 2.39 0.54 3.05
CA ALA A 57 1.28 0.13 3.91
C ALA A 57 0.61 -1.13 3.37
N LEU A 58 0.22 -2.01 4.29
CA LEU A 58 -0.59 -3.17 3.98
C LEU A 58 -2.01 -2.86 4.42
N MET A 59 -2.92 -2.75 3.46
CA MET A 59 -4.30 -2.37 3.70
C MET A 59 -5.25 -3.50 3.37
N VAL A 60 -6.18 -3.77 4.27
CA VAL A 60 -7.16 -4.85 4.07
C VAL A 60 -8.52 -4.40 4.60
N GLY A 61 -9.55 -5.02 4.08
CA GLY A 61 -10.89 -4.89 4.63
C GLY A 61 -11.75 -3.82 3.99
N ASN A 62 -12.96 -3.68 4.48
CA ASN A 62 -13.94 -2.70 4.01
C ASN A 62 -14.62 -2.05 5.22
N PRO A 63 -14.33 -0.76 5.52
CA PRO A 63 -13.32 0.06 4.86
C PRO A 63 -11.92 -0.46 5.15
N ALA A 64 -11.01 -0.21 4.23
CA ALA A 64 -9.65 -0.72 4.37
C ALA A 64 -8.95 -0.07 5.56
N ARG A 65 -8.22 -0.91 6.30
CA ARG A 65 -7.45 -0.46 7.44
C ARG A 65 -6.04 -0.98 7.31
N ARG A 66 -5.10 -0.25 7.89
CA ARG A 66 -3.71 -0.68 7.84
C ARG A 66 -3.50 -1.84 8.79
N LEU A 67 -3.16 -2.98 8.21
CA LEU A 67 -2.85 -4.18 8.98
C LEU A 67 -1.38 -4.22 9.37
N GLY A 68 -0.54 -3.61 8.56
CA GLY A 68 0.89 -3.62 8.82
C GLY A 68 1.63 -2.92 7.70
N TRP A 69 2.88 -3.32 7.49
CA TRP A 69 3.76 -2.72 6.50
C TRP A 69 4.43 -3.82 5.68
N MET A 70 4.76 -3.49 4.44
CA MET A 70 5.37 -4.43 3.50
C MET A 70 6.69 -3.88 3.00
N SER A 71 7.64 -4.77 2.75
CA SER A 71 8.88 -4.38 2.10
C SER A 71 8.68 -4.26 0.59
N GLU A 72 9.69 -3.75 -0.09
CA GLU A 72 9.65 -3.67 -1.56
C GLU A 72 9.62 -5.06 -2.20
N TYR A 73 10.02 -6.08 -1.47
CA TYR A 73 10.00 -7.46 -1.96
C TYR A 73 8.68 -8.17 -1.66
N GLY A 74 7.72 -7.47 -1.03
CA GLY A 74 6.45 -8.05 -0.73
C GLY A 74 6.42 -8.90 0.52
N HIS A 75 7.38 -8.72 1.42
CA HIS A 75 7.39 -9.40 2.70
C HIS A 75 6.92 -8.48 3.80
N ARG A 76 6.24 -9.05 4.77
CA ARG A 76 5.74 -8.29 5.88
C ARG A 76 6.89 -7.81 6.75
N LEU A 77 6.86 -6.53 7.11
CA LEU A 77 7.88 -5.94 7.98
C LEU A 77 7.40 -5.99 9.43
N THR A 78 8.30 -6.37 10.33
CA THR A 78 8.03 -6.32 11.76
C THR A 78 9.02 -5.36 12.38
N PHE A 79 8.50 -4.28 12.94
CA PHE A 79 9.34 -3.23 13.51
C PHE A 79 9.62 -3.53 14.97
N ASN A 80 10.89 -3.34 15.35
CA ASN A 80 11.29 -3.53 16.73
C ASN A 80 10.99 -2.28 17.56
N ASP A 81 11.44 -2.29 18.82
CA ASP A 81 11.15 -1.18 19.73
C ASP A 81 11.78 0.14 19.28
N ASN A 82 12.82 0.05 18.46
CA ASN A 82 13.47 1.24 17.93
C ASN A 82 12.84 1.73 16.64
N GLY A 83 11.76 1.07 16.19
CA GLY A 83 11.09 1.44 14.95
C GLY A 83 11.84 1.02 13.71
N GLU A 84 12.64 -0.04 13.79
CA GLU A 84 13.41 -0.54 12.67
C GLU A 84 13.01 -1.95 12.29
N ALA A 85 13.07 -2.24 11.00
CA ALA A 85 12.78 -3.56 10.49
C ALA A 85 13.76 -3.89 9.38
N VAL A 86 14.00 -5.18 9.18
CA VAL A 86 14.87 -5.68 8.11
C VAL A 86 14.05 -6.66 7.29
N CYS A 87 14.08 -6.47 5.97
CA CYS A 87 13.45 -7.42 5.06
C CYS A 87 14.31 -8.69 5.02
N ILE A 88 13.73 -9.81 5.40
CA ILE A 88 14.46 -11.07 5.46
C ILE A 88 15.02 -11.45 4.10
N GLU A 89 14.23 -11.18 3.07
CA GLU A 89 14.60 -11.62 1.73
C GLU A 89 15.73 -10.79 1.14
N SER A 90 15.66 -9.47 1.27
CA SER A 90 16.61 -8.57 0.62
C SER A 90 17.69 -8.04 1.54
N GLY A 91 17.46 -8.10 2.86
CA GLY A 91 18.35 -7.49 3.83
C GLY A 91 18.21 -5.98 3.92
N GLU A 92 17.31 -5.40 3.19
CA GLU A 92 17.09 -3.95 3.23
C GLU A 92 16.49 -3.54 4.54
N ARG A 93 16.84 -2.34 4.97
CA ARG A 93 16.41 -1.81 6.25
C ARG A 93 15.34 -0.75 6.08
N TYR A 94 14.41 -0.76 6.99
CA TYR A 94 13.29 0.18 7.00
C TYR A 94 13.15 0.78 8.38
N ARG A 95 12.68 2.02 8.42
CA ARG A 95 12.42 2.71 9.67
C ARG A 95 11.00 3.25 9.66
N LEU A 96 10.31 3.05 10.77
CA LEU A 96 8.98 3.62 10.97
C LEU A 96 9.14 4.96 11.67
N GLU A 97 8.71 6.02 11.01
CA GLU A 97 8.77 7.37 11.55
C GLU A 97 7.35 7.91 11.59
N GLY A 98 6.73 7.86 12.78
CA GLY A 98 5.33 8.21 12.92
C GLY A 98 4.47 7.27 12.11
N ASP A 99 3.76 7.80 11.12
CA ASP A 99 2.90 7.00 10.26
C ASP A 99 3.56 6.67 8.93
N LYS A 100 4.86 6.86 8.80
CA LYS A 100 5.55 6.63 7.55
C LYS A 100 6.66 5.62 7.71
N VAL A 101 6.83 4.81 6.68
CA VAL A 101 7.95 3.88 6.60
C VAL A 101 8.93 4.40 5.56
N VAL A 102 10.19 4.42 5.92
CA VAL A 102 11.25 4.88 5.05
C VAL A 102 12.27 3.77 4.90
N LYS A 103 12.65 3.46 3.67
CA LYS A 103 13.74 2.53 3.42
C LYS A 103 15.04 3.31 3.50
N PHE A 104 16.02 2.77 4.19
CA PHE A 104 17.32 3.44 4.24
C PHE A 104 18.43 2.45 3.97
N ASN A 105 19.49 2.97 3.40
CA ASN A 105 20.69 2.22 3.10
C ASN A 105 21.79 2.69 4.02
N HIS A 106 22.73 1.81 4.28
CA HIS A 106 23.85 2.22 5.12
C HIS A 106 25.13 1.70 4.57
#